data_e76cb87c954a0fc2e4f66f3cdcdc8825
#
_entry.id   e76cb87c954a0fc2e4f66f3cdcdc8825
#
_cell.length_a   1.000
_cell.length_b   1.000
_cell.length_c   1.000
_cell.angle_alpha   90.00
_cell.angle_beta   90.00
_cell.angle_gamma   90.00
#
_symmetry.space_group_name_H-M   'P 1'
#
loop_
_entity.id
_entity.type
_entity.pdbx_description
1 polymer ?
#
loop_
_entity_poly.entity_id
_entity_poly.type
_entity_poly.pdbx_seq_one_letter_code
_entity_poly.pdbx_strand_id
1 'polypeptide(L)'
;PHKEAFFTMPVTKPCFGVAYREEPLAEGDLKRELLLDMLGDLVVGGLTKLYRRLYDEALVNPEFSGDFIAVRGACAVAFTGESDTPREVVDLLQAEIERMRRDGVDPEVFMLVKNQMYGELLGDVEAVDDAAEEAAAACLKGRTLADEIAALAELTVDDANALLRTALREENRAYVQI
;
A
#
# COMPACT_ATOMS: atom_id res chain seq x y z
N PRO A 1 21.03 5.39 9.42
CA PRO A 1 19.89 4.56 9.78
C PRO A 1 20.15 3.13 9.34
N HIS A 2 19.86 2.15 10.23
CA HIS A 2 19.97 0.74 9.86
C HIS A 2 18.87 0.44 8.84
N LYS A 3 19.26 -0.05 7.66
CA LYS A 3 18.30 -0.46 6.63
C LYS A 3 17.69 -1.84 6.88
N GLU A 4 18.31 -2.63 7.75
CA GLU A 4 17.86 -3.98 8.10
C GLU A 4 17.98 -4.21 9.61
N ALA A 5 16.98 -4.88 10.17
CA ALA A 5 16.95 -5.29 11.56
C ALA A 5 16.42 -6.74 11.68
N PHE A 6 17.06 -7.53 12.56
CA PHE A 6 16.68 -8.90 12.82
C PHE A 6 16.46 -9.07 14.31
N PHE A 7 15.35 -9.66 14.67
CA PHE A 7 14.99 -9.96 16.05
C PHE A 7 14.72 -11.45 16.18
N THR A 8 14.94 -12.00 17.37
CA THR A 8 14.60 -13.40 17.66
C THR A 8 13.48 -13.41 18.69
N MET A 9 12.35 -13.97 18.29
CA MET A 9 11.17 -14.15 19.15
C MET A 9 10.60 -15.56 18.95
N PRO A 10 9.88 -16.14 19.94
CA PRO A 10 9.21 -17.44 19.78
C PRO A 10 7.97 -17.29 18.92
N VAL A 11 8.14 -17.26 17.61
CA VAL A 11 7.04 -17.19 16.62
C VAL A 11 6.92 -18.53 15.88
N THR A 12 5.73 -18.84 15.38
CA THR A 12 5.47 -20.08 14.64
C THR A 12 6.07 -20.05 13.24
N LYS A 13 6.02 -18.89 12.61
CA LYS A 13 6.65 -18.58 11.32
C LYS A 13 7.40 -17.25 11.41
N PRO A 14 8.49 -17.08 10.67
CA PRO A 14 9.14 -15.78 10.56
C PRO A 14 8.17 -14.71 10.05
N CYS A 15 8.04 -13.63 10.83
CA CYS A 15 7.33 -12.44 10.41
C CYS A 15 8.31 -11.48 9.75
N PHE A 16 7.91 -10.80 8.71
CA PHE A 16 8.75 -9.80 8.06
C PHE A 16 7.96 -8.55 7.71
N GLY A 17 8.69 -7.45 7.61
CA GLY A 17 8.18 -6.20 7.08
C GLY A 17 9.23 -5.53 6.19
N VAL A 18 8.80 -5.01 5.07
CA VAL A 18 9.59 -4.15 4.22
C VAL A 18 8.85 -2.84 4.00
N ALA A 19 9.48 -1.72 4.29
CA ALA A 19 8.87 -0.41 4.17
C ALA A 19 9.73 0.50 3.27
N TYR A 20 9.06 1.27 2.44
CA TYR A 20 9.66 2.29 1.59
C TYR A 20 9.24 3.65 2.14
N ARG A 21 10.22 4.39 2.63
CA ARG A 21 9.98 5.76 3.08
C ARG A 21 9.70 6.65 1.86
N GLU A 22 8.60 7.39 1.96
CA GLU A 22 8.18 8.33 0.94
C GLU A 22 8.40 9.79 1.40
N GLU A 23 8.38 10.72 0.44
CA GLU A 23 8.36 12.15 0.76
C GLU A 23 7.10 12.48 1.55
N PRO A 24 7.21 13.27 2.63
CA PRO A 24 6.05 13.66 3.43
C PRO A 24 4.94 14.28 2.57
N LEU A 25 3.70 13.96 2.90
CA LEU A 25 2.56 14.59 2.24
C LEU A 25 2.56 16.09 2.50
N ALA A 26 2.36 16.87 1.45
CA ALA A 26 2.04 18.29 1.58
C ALA A 26 0.60 18.45 2.11
N GLU A 27 0.33 19.55 2.81
CA GLU A 27 -1.01 19.83 3.30
C GLU A 27 -2.00 19.93 2.13
N GLY A 28 -3.05 19.13 2.18
CA GLY A 28 -4.10 19.08 1.14
C GLY A 28 -3.74 18.23 -0.10
N ASP A 29 -2.60 17.53 -0.14
CA ASP A 29 -2.24 16.66 -1.26
C ASP A 29 -2.96 15.30 -1.19
N LEU A 30 -4.29 15.37 -1.24
CA LEU A 30 -5.18 14.23 -1.16
C LEU A 30 -4.95 13.24 -2.32
N LYS A 31 -4.68 13.75 -3.52
CA LYS A 31 -4.45 12.90 -4.68
C LYS A 31 -3.24 11.99 -4.49
N ARG A 32 -2.14 12.55 -3.97
CA ARG A 32 -0.94 11.77 -3.67
C ARG A 32 -1.16 10.80 -2.52
N GLU A 33 -1.91 11.20 -1.49
CA GLU A 33 -2.26 10.34 -0.35
C GLU A 33 -3.01 9.09 -0.85
N LEU A 34 -4.08 9.26 -1.62
CA LEU A 34 -4.87 8.16 -2.18
C LEU A 34 -4.06 7.27 -3.13
N LEU A 35 -3.16 7.85 -3.92
CA LEU A 35 -2.28 7.07 -4.80
C LEU A 35 -1.26 6.24 -4.02
N LEU A 36 -0.70 6.77 -2.92
CA LEU A 36 0.24 6.03 -2.07
C LEU A 36 -0.47 4.88 -1.35
N ASP A 37 -1.70 5.11 -0.90
CA ASP A 37 -2.55 4.08 -0.31
C ASP A 37 -2.86 2.97 -1.31
N MET A 38 -3.27 3.33 -2.52
CA MET A 38 -3.52 2.39 -3.62
C MET A 38 -2.30 1.54 -3.99
N LEU A 39 -1.06 2.01 -3.77
CA LEU A 39 0.15 1.29 -4.19
C LEU A 39 0.31 -0.07 -3.52
N GLY A 40 -0.11 -0.23 -2.27
CA GLY A 40 -0.11 -1.52 -1.59
C GLY A 40 -0.88 -2.55 -2.39
N ASP A 41 -2.12 -2.24 -2.70
CA ASP A 41 -3.02 -3.12 -3.45
C ASP A 41 -2.63 -3.31 -4.91
N LEU A 42 -2.07 -2.29 -5.56
CA LEU A 42 -1.57 -2.41 -6.93
C LEU A 42 -0.38 -3.36 -7.04
N VAL A 43 0.44 -3.49 -5.99
CA VAL A 43 1.63 -4.35 -5.99
C VAL A 43 1.30 -5.75 -5.49
N VAL A 44 0.62 -5.87 -4.32
CA VAL A 44 0.38 -7.16 -3.65
C VAL A 44 -1.09 -7.43 -3.29
N GLY A 45 -2.02 -6.61 -3.72
CA GLY A 45 -3.43 -6.87 -3.47
C GLY A 45 -3.90 -8.20 -4.09
N GLY A 46 -4.94 -8.79 -3.54
CA GLY A 46 -5.45 -10.11 -3.91
C GLY A 46 -5.83 -10.28 -5.41
N LEU A 47 -5.93 -9.18 -6.14
CA LEU A 47 -6.21 -9.16 -7.57
C LEU A 47 -4.94 -9.21 -8.44
N THR A 48 -3.76 -9.10 -7.84
CA THR A 48 -2.48 -9.06 -8.57
C THR A 48 -1.94 -10.45 -8.89
N LYS A 49 -1.17 -10.52 -9.98
CA LYS A 49 -0.50 -11.77 -10.37
C LYS A 49 0.58 -12.17 -9.37
N LEU A 50 1.25 -11.18 -8.75
CA LEU A 50 2.28 -11.43 -7.75
C LEU A 50 1.66 -12.09 -6.52
N TYR A 51 0.59 -11.50 -5.94
CA TYR A 51 -0.07 -12.08 -4.77
C TYR A 51 -0.52 -13.51 -5.03
N ARG A 52 -1.20 -13.75 -6.15
CA ARG A 52 -1.66 -15.09 -6.51
C ARG A 52 -0.51 -16.09 -6.57
N ARG A 53 0.60 -15.71 -7.21
CA ARG A 53 1.79 -16.57 -7.28
C ARG A 53 2.34 -16.85 -5.89
N LEU A 54 2.54 -15.83 -5.05
CA LEU A 54 3.07 -15.98 -3.70
C LEU A 54 2.19 -16.89 -2.84
N TYR A 55 0.87 -16.76 -2.99
CA TYR A 55 -0.11 -17.55 -2.26
C TYR A 55 -0.15 -19.01 -2.76
N ASP A 56 -0.21 -19.23 -4.08
CA ASP A 56 -0.26 -20.56 -4.70
C ASP A 56 1.03 -21.37 -4.43
N GLU A 57 2.19 -20.71 -4.38
CA GLU A 57 3.47 -21.29 -4.02
C GLU A 57 3.67 -21.42 -2.48
N ALA A 58 2.67 -21.07 -1.68
CA ALA A 58 2.69 -21.06 -0.21
C ALA A 58 3.84 -20.25 0.41
N LEU A 59 4.34 -19.25 -0.32
CA LEU A 59 5.39 -18.33 0.15
C LEU A 59 4.87 -17.31 1.16
N VAL A 60 3.58 -16.98 1.13
CA VAL A 60 2.92 -16.09 2.08
C VAL A 60 1.58 -16.66 2.54
N ASN A 61 1.08 -16.18 3.67
CA ASN A 61 -0.27 -16.43 4.15
C ASN A 61 -1.27 -15.36 3.63
N PRO A 62 -2.59 -15.53 3.85
CA PRO A 62 -3.60 -14.57 3.41
C PRO A 62 -3.48 -13.16 4.03
N GLU A 63 -2.71 -13.00 5.09
CA GLU A 63 -2.52 -11.74 5.80
C GLU A 63 -1.40 -10.87 5.20
N PHE A 64 -0.71 -11.38 4.16
CA PHE A 64 0.28 -10.59 3.44
C PHE A 64 -0.37 -9.42 2.72
N SER A 65 -0.03 -8.21 3.12
CA SER A 65 -0.63 -6.97 2.63
C SER A 65 0.41 -5.89 2.40
N GLY A 66 -0.03 -4.84 1.70
CA GLY A 66 0.69 -3.60 1.55
C GLY A 66 -0.16 -2.43 2.05
N ASP A 67 0.37 -1.64 2.98
CA ASP A 67 -0.36 -0.58 3.68
C ASP A 67 0.37 0.75 3.55
N PHE A 68 -0.38 1.83 3.42
CA PHE A 68 0.15 3.19 3.50
C PHE A 68 0.08 3.70 4.94
N ILE A 69 1.21 4.17 5.44
CA ILE A 69 1.34 4.70 6.79
C ILE A 69 1.74 6.16 6.70
N ALA A 70 0.90 7.06 7.22
CA ALA A 70 1.17 8.48 7.28
C ALA A 70 1.12 8.99 8.72
N VAL A 71 2.16 9.70 9.12
CA VAL A 71 2.23 10.43 10.37
C VAL A 71 2.71 11.85 10.08
N ARG A 72 2.57 12.76 11.06
CA ARG A 72 3.01 14.15 10.86
C ARG A 72 4.50 14.21 10.47
N GLY A 73 4.76 14.63 9.25
CA GLY A 73 6.12 14.85 8.73
C GLY A 73 6.83 13.60 8.20
N ALA A 74 6.15 12.45 8.13
CA ALA A 74 6.70 11.24 7.53
C ALA A 74 5.60 10.34 6.97
N CYS A 75 5.89 9.63 5.89
CA CYS A 75 5.04 8.55 5.39
C CYS A 75 5.86 7.43 4.76
N ALA A 76 5.24 6.27 4.65
CA ALA A 76 5.83 5.09 4.04
C ALA A 76 4.75 4.17 3.47
N VAL A 77 5.11 3.39 2.46
CA VAL A 77 4.34 2.20 2.05
C VAL A 77 5.07 0.99 2.62
N ALA A 78 4.36 0.16 3.39
CA ALA A 78 4.91 -0.99 4.08
C ALA A 78 4.21 -2.27 3.61
N PHE A 79 4.98 -3.32 3.40
CA PHE A 79 4.50 -4.65 3.08
C PHE A 79 4.86 -5.57 4.23
N THR A 80 3.86 -6.26 4.79
CA THR A 80 4.04 -7.10 5.98
C THR A 80 3.41 -8.48 5.79
N GLY A 81 4.01 -9.49 6.39
CA GLY A 81 3.48 -10.84 6.31
C GLY A 81 4.35 -11.87 7.04
N GLU A 82 3.95 -13.12 6.89
CA GLU A 82 4.67 -14.28 7.40
C GLU A 82 5.14 -15.17 6.24
N SER A 83 6.33 -15.69 6.33
CA SER A 83 6.91 -16.57 5.31
C SER A 83 8.01 -17.46 5.90
N ASP A 84 8.14 -18.67 5.40
CA ASP A 84 9.31 -19.52 5.70
C ASP A 84 10.57 -19.03 4.95
N THR A 85 10.38 -18.25 3.88
CA THR A 85 11.46 -17.67 3.04
C THR A 85 11.26 -16.15 2.83
N PRO A 86 11.28 -15.30 3.89
CA PRO A 86 10.97 -13.88 3.78
C PRO A 86 11.79 -13.12 2.74
N ARG A 87 13.08 -13.47 2.59
CA ARG A 87 13.96 -12.83 1.61
C ARG A 87 13.52 -13.07 0.18
N GLU A 88 13.10 -14.29 -0.14
CA GLU A 88 12.58 -14.63 -1.46
C GLU A 88 11.32 -13.80 -1.80
N VAL A 89 10.41 -13.65 -0.83
CA VAL A 89 9.22 -12.81 -0.98
C VAL A 89 9.59 -11.36 -1.27
N VAL A 90 10.55 -10.82 -0.52
CA VAL A 90 11.02 -9.43 -0.73
C VAL A 90 11.70 -9.25 -2.08
N ASP A 91 12.47 -10.23 -2.54
CA ASP A 91 13.11 -10.19 -3.87
C ASP A 91 12.07 -10.22 -5.00
N LEU A 92 11.02 -11.05 -4.87
CA LEU A 92 9.90 -11.09 -5.81
C LEU A 92 9.08 -9.80 -5.80
N LEU A 93 8.84 -9.22 -4.62
CA LEU A 93 8.20 -7.93 -4.45
C LEU A 93 8.99 -6.83 -5.17
N GLN A 94 10.30 -6.77 -4.94
CA GLN A 94 11.16 -5.78 -5.57
C GLN A 94 11.17 -5.94 -7.10
N ALA A 95 11.24 -7.18 -7.58
CA ALA A 95 11.20 -7.46 -9.02
C ALA A 95 9.87 -6.99 -9.66
N GLU A 96 8.76 -7.15 -8.95
CA GLU A 96 7.44 -6.68 -9.42
C GLU A 96 7.36 -5.15 -9.45
N ILE A 97 7.83 -4.47 -8.40
CA ILE A 97 7.91 -3.00 -8.37
C ILE A 97 8.73 -2.48 -9.56
N GLU A 98 9.89 -3.09 -9.85
CA GLU A 98 10.72 -2.69 -10.99
C GLU A 98 10.05 -3.01 -12.34
N ARG A 99 9.32 -4.13 -12.43
CA ARG A 99 8.52 -4.44 -13.61
C ARG A 99 7.46 -3.37 -13.84
N MET A 100 6.67 -3.03 -12.79
CA MET A 100 5.62 -2.01 -12.88
C MET A 100 6.19 -0.64 -13.23
N ARG A 101 7.39 -0.31 -12.73
CA ARG A 101 8.07 0.95 -13.05
C ARG A 101 8.47 1.02 -14.52
N ARG A 102 8.89 -0.09 -15.12
CA ARG A 102 9.30 -0.20 -16.52
C ARG A 102 8.12 -0.31 -17.48
N ASP A 103 7.16 -1.18 -17.17
CA ASP A 103 6.11 -1.62 -18.08
C ASP A 103 4.78 -0.88 -17.82
N GLY A 104 4.67 -0.21 -16.67
CA GLY A 104 3.45 0.43 -16.17
C GLY A 104 2.58 -0.50 -15.32
N VAL A 105 1.64 0.13 -14.63
CA VAL A 105 0.54 -0.51 -13.91
C VAL A 105 -0.44 -1.10 -14.93
N ASP A 106 -0.92 -2.30 -14.66
CA ASP A 106 -1.99 -2.91 -15.47
C ASP A 106 -3.28 -2.08 -15.31
N PRO A 107 -3.84 -1.51 -16.40
CA PRO A 107 -5.03 -0.68 -16.30
C PRO A 107 -6.27 -1.39 -15.76
N GLU A 108 -6.39 -2.71 -15.98
CA GLU A 108 -7.51 -3.49 -15.44
C GLU A 108 -7.36 -3.64 -13.91
N VAL A 109 -6.17 -3.96 -13.43
CA VAL A 109 -5.89 -4.04 -11.99
C VAL A 109 -6.08 -2.67 -11.33
N PHE A 110 -5.61 -1.57 -11.97
CA PHE A 110 -5.84 -0.23 -11.47
C PHE A 110 -7.32 0.09 -11.28
N MET A 111 -8.15 -0.24 -12.27
CA MET A 111 -9.60 0.00 -12.20
C MET A 111 -10.27 -0.85 -11.13
N LEU A 112 -9.83 -2.09 -10.95
CA LEU A 112 -10.36 -2.98 -9.91
C LEU A 112 -10.02 -2.45 -8.51
N VAL A 113 -8.76 -2.08 -8.25
CA VAL A 113 -8.33 -1.50 -6.96
C VAL A 113 -9.06 -0.18 -6.70
N LYS A 114 -9.16 0.70 -7.70
CA LYS A 114 -9.91 1.95 -7.59
C LYS A 114 -11.38 1.71 -7.22
N ASN A 115 -12.03 0.73 -7.83
CA ASN A 115 -13.41 0.37 -7.53
C ASN A 115 -13.56 -0.25 -6.14
N GLN A 116 -12.57 -1.03 -5.69
CA GLN A 116 -12.53 -1.57 -4.33
C GLN A 116 -12.46 -0.44 -3.30
N MET A 117 -11.51 0.48 -3.42
CA MET A 117 -11.40 1.65 -2.55
C MET A 117 -12.69 2.49 -2.55
N TYR A 118 -13.31 2.65 -3.72
CA TYR A 118 -14.59 3.35 -3.81
C TYR A 118 -15.72 2.62 -3.06
N GLY A 119 -15.73 1.29 -3.15
CA GLY A 119 -16.68 0.44 -2.40
C GLY A 119 -16.47 0.51 -0.90
N GLU A 120 -15.22 0.55 -0.44
CA GLU A 120 -14.87 0.71 0.97
C GLU A 120 -15.34 2.06 1.51
N LEU A 121 -15.01 3.18 0.82
CA LEU A 121 -15.49 4.52 1.18
C LEU A 121 -17.02 4.63 1.22
N LEU A 122 -17.74 3.90 0.37
CA LEU A 122 -19.20 3.87 0.42
C LEU A 122 -19.73 2.98 1.55
N GLY A 123 -19.06 1.84 1.80
CA GLY A 123 -19.40 0.93 2.89
C GLY A 123 -19.29 1.59 4.25
N ASP A 124 -18.25 2.37 4.47
CA ASP A 124 -18.01 3.10 5.72
C ASP A 124 -19.09 4.13 6.05
N VAL A 125 -19.88 4.58 5.06
CA VAL A 125 -21.00 5.51 5.28
C VAL A 125 -22.36 4.82 5.44
N GLU A 126 -22.48 3.52 5.25
CA GLU A 126 -23.73 2.79 5.45
C GLU A 126 -24.09 2.64 6.94
N ALA A 127 -23.11 2.51 7.83
CA ALA A 127 -23.29 2.51 9.25
C ALA A 127 -23.10 3.92 9.84
N VAL A 128 -24.06 4.39 10.65
CA VAL A 128 -24.03 5.76 11.20
C VAL A 128 -22.79 6.02 12.07
N ASP A 129 -22.37 5.01 12.82
CA ASP A 129 -21.22 5.13 13.72
C ASP A 129 -19.92 5.22 12.91
N ASP A 130 -19.73 4.36 11.90
CA ASP A 130 -18.56 4.36 11.01
C ASP A 130 -18.52 5.68 10.19
N ALA A 131 -19.68 6.11 9.67
CA ALA A 131 -19.79 7.39 8.96
C ALA A 131 -19.38 8.59 9.82
N ALA A 132 -19.70 8.56 11.12
CA ALA A 132 -19.33 9.63 12.05
C ALA A 132 -17.82 9.64 12.33
N GLU A 133 -17.19 8.46 12.47
CA GLU A 133 -15.74 8.33 12.66
C GLU A 133 -14.98 8.79 11.43
N GLU A 134 -15.38 8.35 10.23
CA GLU A 134 -14.76 8.75 8.97
C GLU A 134 -14.93 10.25 8.69
N ALA A 135 -16.13 10.81 8.94
CA ALA A 135 -16.35 12.24 8.83
C ALA A 135 -15.48 13.05 9.79
N ALA A 136 -15.29 12.56 11.02
CA ALA A 136 -14.42 13.19 12.01
C ALA A 136 -12.94 13.11 11.58
N ALA A 137 -12.49 11.94 11.09
CA ALA A 137 -11.13 11.74 10.59
C ALA A 137 -10.82 12.66 9.39
N ALA A 138 -11.73 12.75 8.42
CA ALA A 138 -11.62 13.64 7.28
C ALA A 138 -11.58 15.12 7.73
N CYS A 139 -12.45 15.52 8.67
CA CYS A 139 -12.49 16.86 9.22
C CYS A 139 -11.18 17.26 9.92
N LEU A 140 -10.57 16.34 10.68
CA LEU A 140 -9.24 16.55 11.30
C LEU A 140 -8.13 16.75 10.26
N LYS A 141 -8.29 16.19 9.06
CA LYS A 141 -7.40 16.40 7.91
C LYS A 141 -7.77 17.63 7.09
N GLY A 142 -8.79 18.40 7.50
CA GLY A 142 -9.25 19.63 6.81
C GLY A 142 -10.01 19.36 5.51
N ARG A 143 -10.65 18.23 5.37
CA ARG A 143 -11.39 17.80 4.17
C ARG A 143 -12.70 17.10 4.54
N THR A 144 -13.51 16.79 3.56
CA THR A 144 -14.73 16.01 3.71
C THR A 144 -14.62 14.68 2.99
N LEU A 145 -15.47 13.72 3.35
CA LEU A 145 -15.57 12.45 2.63
C LEU A 145 -15.93 12.66 1.15
N ALA A 146 -16.74 13.68 0.84
CA ALA A 146 -17.06 14.02 -0.54
C ALA A 146 -15.83 14.47 -1.34
N ASP A 147 -14.87 15.14 -0.70
CA ASP A 147 -13.60 15.51 -1.33
C ASP A 147 -12.76 14.26 -1.63
N GLU A 148 -12.75 13.27 -0.74
CA GLU A 148 -12.03 12.01 -0.95
C GLU A 148 -12.63 11.21 -2.10
N ILE A 149 -13.95 11.06 -2.13
CA ILE A 149 -14.67 10.40 -3.22
C ILE A 149 -14.42 11.11 -4.56
N ALA A 150 -14.48 12.43 -4.58
CA ALA A 150 -14.23 13.21 -5.80
C ALA A 150 -12.78 13.05 -6.28
N ALA A 151 -11.80 13.13 -5.36
CA ALA A 151 -10.40 12.94 -5.69
C ALA A 151 -10.12 11.52 -6.20
N LEU A 152 -10.67 10.49 -5.55
CA LEU A 152 -10.54 9.11 -6.00
C LEU A 152 -11.15 8.92 -7.41
N ALA A 153 -12.30 9.54 -7.70
CA ALA A 153 -12.93 9.46 -9.01
C ALA A 153 -12.03 10.01 -10.14
N GLU A 154 -11.23 11.04 -9.86
CA GLU A 154 -10.32 11.69 -10.80
C GLU A 154 -9.01 10.94 -11.05
N LEU A 155 -8.63 9.98 -10.17
CA LEU A 155 -7.38 9.24 -10.32
C LEU A 155 -7.35 8.43 -11.62
N THR A 156 -6.21 8.46 -12.28
CA THR A 156 -5.96 7.74 -13.53
C THR A 156 -4.75 6.79 -13.39
N VAL A 157 -4.66 5.81 -14.28
CA VAL A 157 -3.51 4.92 -14.35
C VAL A 157 -2.20 5.68 -14.65
N ASP A 158 -2.28 6.80 -15.36
CA ASP A 158 -1.13 7.66 -15.66
C ASP A 158 -0.63 8.36 -14.39
N ASP A 159 -1.52 8.72 -13.47
CA ASP A 159 -1.16 9.26 -12.16
C ASP A 159 -0.40 8.23 -11.33
N ALA A 160 -0.87 6.97 -11.30
CA ALA A 160 -0.19 5.87 -10.61
C ALA A 160 1.19 5.59 -11.23
N ASN A 161 1.29 5.58 -12.56
CA ASN A 161 2.54 5.44 -13.28
C ASN A 161 3.52 6.60 -12.99
N ALA A 162 3.02 7.83 -12.90
CA ALA A 162 3.82 8.99 -12.56
C ALA A 162 4.37 8.90 -11.13
N LEU A 163 3.53 8.47 -10.16
CA LEU A 163 3.96 8.26 -8.79
C LEU A 163 5.02 7.16 -8.68
N LEU A 164 4.85 6.02 -9.34
CA LEU A 164 5.79 4.89 -9.31
C LEU A 164 7.21 5.24 -9.78
N ARG A 165 7.38 6.28 -10.60
CA ARG A 165 8.71 6.74 -11.02
C ARG A 165 9.55 7.25 -9.85
N THR A 166 8.91 7.73 -8.78
CA THR A 166 9.57 8.32 -7.62
C THR A 166 9.31 7.56 -6.32
N ALA A 167 8.21 6.82 -6.22
CA ALA A 167 7.86 6.03 -5.05
C ALA A 167 8.52 4.65 -5.02
N LEU A 168 8.48 3.99 -3.88
CA LEU A 168 8.97 2.63 -3.62
C LEU A 168 10.45 2.42 -4.00
N ARG A 169 11.28 3.46 -3.80
CA ARG A 169 12.70 3.44 -4.18
C ARG A 169 13.52 2.55 -3.27
N GLU A 170 14.37 1.70 -3.85
CA GLU A 170 15.21 0.78 -3.09
C GLU A 170 16.15 1.50 -2.11
N GLU A 171 16.65 2.68 -2.45
CA GLU A 171 17.47 3.49 -1.54
C GLU A 171 16.73 3.93 -0.27
N ASN A 172 15.40 3.96 -0.29
CA ASN A 172 14.53 4.34 0.81
C ASN A 172 13.94 3.13 1.57
N ARG A 173 14.32 1.91 1.15
CA ARG A 173 13.83 0.66 1.74
C ARG A 173 14.46 0.39 3.11
N ALA A 174 13.61 -0.05 4.03
CA ALA A 174 14.00 -0.68 5.29
C ALA A 174 13.37 -2.07 5.39
N TYR A 175 14.06 -3.02 6.02
CA TYR A 175 13.62 -4.39 6.20
C TYR A 175 13.71 -4.79 7.66
N VAL A 176 12.72 -5.51 8.16
CA VAL A 176 12.73 -6.13 9.49
C VAL A 176 12.27 -7.58 9.38
N GLN A 177 12.87 -8.44 10.18
CA GLN A 177 12.48 -9.85 10.31
C GLN A 177 12.53 -10.27 11.77
N ILE A 178 11.53 -11.03 12.19
CA ILE A 178 11.39 -11.61 13.53
C ILE A 178 11.36 -13.12 13.41
#